data_99707db57fe68f38a53aff15b1fb3871
#
_entry.id   99707db57fe68f38a53aff15b1fb3871
#
_cell.length_a   1.000
_cell.length_b   1.000
_cell.length_c   1.000
_cell.angle_alpha   90.00
_cell.angle_beta   90.00
_cell.angle_gamma   90.00
#
_symmetry.space_group_name_H-M   'P 1'
#
loop_
_entity.id
_entity.type
_entity.pdbx_description
1 polymer ?
#
loop_
_entity_poly.entity_id
_entity_poly.type
_entity_poly.pdbx_seq_one_letter_code
_entity_poly.pdbx_strand_id
1 'polypeptide(L)'
;MRLKFLAEQAYTFAGGEITTHSGKSRSTGRGKKGRHRGRMSEAAEDAKMKGDDGDNAGLVRITEQPLLLSKKKGTMRDYQLEGLNWMVNLYIKGINGVMADEMGLGKTLQTISLLTFLREAYGIRGKHLVIVPKSTLGNWLREFHVWSPIFRTVKFHGNKEARKVLCKQLLALDTFDVCVTTFEMCSTEQKTLSRIK
;
A
#
# COMPACT_ATOMS: atom_id res chain seq x y z
N MET A 1 10.33 17.46 -8.34
CA MET A 1 11.07 16.17 -8.39
C MET A 1 10.17 14.94 -8.30
N ARG A 2 9.18 14.87 -7.39
CA ARG A 2 8.35 13.68 -7.16
C ARG A 2 7.51 13.21 -8.36
N LEU A 3 6.94 14.13 -9.15
CA LEU A 3 6.12 13.80 -10.33
C LEU A 3 6.92 13.23 -11.51
N LYS A 4 8.17 13.66 -11.70
CA LYS A 4 9.06 13.13 -12.74
C LYS A 4 9.46 11.68 -12.43
N PHE A 5 9.78 11.39 -11.18
CA PHE A 5 10.11 10.06 -10.70
C PHE A 5 8.94 9.09 -10.86
N LEU A 6 7.71 9.51 -10.54
CA LEU A 6 6.49 8.69 -10.70
C LEU A 6 6.15 8.43 -12.17
N ALA A 7 6.42 9.38 -13.06
CA ALA A 7 6.21 9.21 -14.49
C ALA A 7 7.23 8.23 -15.11
N GLU A 8 8.49 8.28 -14.69
CA GLU A 8 9.54 7.34 -15.10
C GLU A 8 9.25 5.92 -14.61
N GLN A 9 8.79 5.76 -13.38
CA GLN A 9 8.38 4.47 -12.82
C GLN A 9 7.17 3.88 -13.54
N ALA A 10 6.14 4.69 -13.85
CA ALA A 10 4.97 4.24 -14.60
C ALA A 10 5.33 3.79 -16.02
N TYR A 11 6.30 4.43 -16.67
CA TYR A 11 6.77 4.06 -18.01
C TYR A 11 7.53 2.71 -18.00
N THR A 12 8.35 2.47 -17.00
CA THR A 12 9.08 1.21 -16.81
C THR A 12 8.12 0.04 -16.52
N PHE A 13 7.07 0.29 -15.75
CA PHE A 13 6.03 -0.71 -15.44
C PHE A 13 5.15 -1.07 -16.65
N ALA A 14 5.00 -0.16 -17.61
CA ALA A 14 4.27 -0.39 -18.87
C ALA A 14 5.11 -1.14 -19.93
N GLY A 15 6.30 -1.65 -19.59
CA GLY A 15 7.18 -2.38 -20.50
C GLY A 15 7.91 -1.50 -21.53
N GLY A 16 7.99 -0.19 -21.26
CA GLY A 16 8.74 0.74 -22.10
C GLY A 16 10.23 0.71 -21.80
N GLU A 17 11.04 0.23 -22.73
CA GLU A 17 12.50 0.39 -22.68
C GLU A 17 12.87 1.86 -22.92
N ILE A 18 13.65 2.44 -22.02
CA ILE A 18 14.24 3.78 -22.21
C ILE A 18 15.41 3.62 -23.17
N THR A 19 15.14 3.79 -24.48
CA THR A 19 16.20 3.90 -25.46
C THR A 19 16.82 5.29 -25.39
N THR A 20 17.99 5.39 -24.77
CA THR A 20 18.86 6.56 -24.93
C THR A 20 19.40 6.57 -26.36
N HIS A 21 18.92 7.50 -27.18
CA HIS A 21 19.44 7.72 -28.52
C HIS A 21 20.88 8.24 -28.45
N SER A 22 21.82 7.39 -28.81
CA SER A 22 23.14 7.77 -29.32
C SER A 22 23.34 7.11 -30.69
N GLY A 23 23.52 7.94 -31.66
CA GLY A 23 23.82 7.89 -33.05
C GLY A 23 24.21 6.61 -33.79
N LYS A 24 23.59 6.51 -34.97
CA LYS A 24 24.08 6.01 -36.27
C LYS A 24 24.80 4.64 -36.37
N SER A 25 24.14 3.68 -37.04
CA SER A 25 24.62 3.31 -38.40
C SER A 25 23.66 2.33 -39.09
N ARG A 26 23.53 2.50 -40.40
CA ARG A 26 22.76 1.66 -41.33
C ARG A 26 23.51 0.34 -41.56
N SER A 27 22.79 -0.79 -41.54
CA SER A 27 23.17 -1.90 -42.45
C SER A 27 21.92 -2.73 -42.79
N THR A 28 21.72 -2.91 -44.06
CA THR A 28 20.75 -3.76 -44.74
C THR A 28 21.08 -5.23 -44.54
N GLY A 29 20.10 -6.06 -44.21
CA GLY A 29 20.27 -7.51 -44.13
C GLY A 29 18.93 -8.25 -44.13
N ARG A 30 18.66 -8.87 -45.24
CA ARG A 30 17.50 -9.68 -45.67
C ARG A 30 17.54 -11.06 -45.01
N GLY A 31 16.44 -11.56 -44.48
CA GLY A 31 16.23 -13.02 -44.49
C GLY A 31 15.73 -13.73 -43.25
N LYS A 32 14.48 -14.11 -43.31
CA LYS A 32 13.88 -15.42 -43.02
C LYS A 32 13.85 -16.02 -41.60
N LYS A 33 12.67 -16.50 -41.31
CA LYS A 33 12.21 -17.68 -40.56
C LYS A 33 11.67 -17.39 -39.15
N GLY A 34 10.33 -17.50 -39.06
CA GLY A 34 9.57 -17.61 -37.85
C GLY A 34 10.09 -18.76 -36.95
N ARG A 35 10.36 -18.44 -35.72
CA ARG A 35 10.50 -19.40 -34.63
C ARG A 35 9.29 -19.29 -33.75
N HIS A 36 8.49 -20.34 -33.70
CA HIS A 36 7.52 -20.58 -32.65
C HIS A 36 8.19 -20.33 -31.29
N ARG A 37 7.83 -19.26 -30.61
CA ARG A 37 8.14 -19.10 -29.19
C ARG A 37 7.25 -20.08 -28.43
N GLY A 38 7.82 -21.18 -28.00
CA GLY A 38 7.17 -22.09 -27.07
C GLY A 38 6.76 -21.31 -25.82
N ARG A 39 5.49 -21.46 -25.45
CA ARG A 39 4.93 -20.93 -24.20
C ARG A 39 5.74 -21.54 -23.05
N MET A 40 6.45 -20.72 -22.29
CA MET A 40 7.14 -21.15 -21.08
C MET A 40 6.12 -21.73 -20.11
N SER A 41 6.47 -22.80 -19.40
CA SER A 41 5.61 -23.36 -18.37
C SER A 41 5.50 -22.41 -17.18
N GLU A 42 4.34 -22.36 -16.53
CA GLU A 42 4.07 -21.58 -15.34
C GLU A 42 5.17 -21.71 -14.26
N ALA A 43 5.69 -22.96 -14.09
CA ALA A 43 6.82 -23.23 -13.19
C ALA A 43 8.13 -22.56 -13.59
N ALA A 44 8.34 -22.27 -14.88
CA ALA A 44 9.52 -21.56 -15.36
C ALA A 44 9.38 -20.03 -15.25
N GLU A 45 8.16 -19.52 -15.29
CA GLU A 45 7.85 -18.11 -15.00
C GLU A 45 7.98 -17.83 -13.49
N ASP A 46 7.47 -18.72 -12.64
CA ASP A 46 7.64 -18.63 -11.17
C ASP A 46 9.11 -18.76 -10.73
N ALA A 47 9.90 -19.62 -11.38
CA ALA A 47 11.32 -19.73 -11.09
C ALA A 47 12.11 -18.48 -11.51
N LYS A 48 11.68 -17.82 -12.60
CA LYS A 48 12.29 -16.58 -13.07
C LYS A 48 11.94 -15.38 -12.16
N MET A 49 10.74 -15.36 -11.55
CA MET A 49 10.36 -14.36 -10.54
C MET A 49 11.12 -14.54 -9.21
N LYS A 50 11.54 -15.78 -8.89
CA LYS A 50 12.34 -16.07 -7.68
C LYS A 50 13.85 -15.87 -7.85
N GLY A 51 14.33 -15.69 -9.07
CA GLY A 51 15.76 -15.67 -9.42
C GLY A 51 16.38 -14.29 -9.66
N ASP A 52 15.62 -13.20 -9.48
CA ASP A 52 16.16 -11.84 -9.69
C ASP A 52 16.66 -11.21 -8.37
N ASP A 53 17.69 -11.81 -7.79
CA ASP A 53 18.39 -11.27 -6.61
C ASP A 53 19.24 -10.00 -6.92
N GLY A 54 19.23 -9.54 -8.16
CA GLY A 54 20.00 -8.39 -8.60
C GLY A 54 19.43 -7.01 -8.24
N ASP A 55 18.14 -6.91 -7.96
CA ASP A 55 17.45 -5.62 -7.75
C ASP A 55 17.10 -5.34 -6.27
N ASN A 56 17.67 -6.15 -5.35
CA ASN A 56 17.38 -6.07 -3.91
C ASN A 56 18.21 -5.01 -3.15
N ALA A 57 19.04 -4.23 -3.82
CA ALA A 57 19.80 -3.15 -3.21
C ALA A 57 18.86 -2.01 -2.80
N GLY A 58 18.31 -2.08 -1.57
CA GLY A 58 17.45 -1.06 -0.99
C GLY A 58 16.08 -1.54 -0.52
N LEU A 59 15.74 -2.83 -0.67
CA LEU A 59 14.51 -3.39 -0.13
C LEU A 59 14.62 -3.64 1.38
N VAL A 60 13.65 -3.13 2.13
CA VAL A 60 13.53 -3.42 3.55
C VAL A 60 12.99 -4.84 3.71
N ARG A 61 13.67 -5.69 4.47
CA ARG A 61 13.21 -7.03 4.85
C ARG A 61 12.83 -7.05 6.33
N ILE A 62 11.55 -7.20 6.59
CA ILE A 62 10.97 -7.29 7.92
C ILE A 62 10.83 -8.77 8.25
N THR A 63 11.50 -9.25 9.28
CA THR A 63 11.50 -10.65 9.72
C THR A 63 10.59 -10.87 10.93
N GLU A 64 10.26 -9.80 11.65
CA GLU A 64 9.40 -9.84 12.83
C GLU A 64 8.30 -8.78 12.73
N GLN A 65 7.18 -9.01 13.41
CA GLN A 65 6.13 -8.00 13.47
C GLN A 65 6.60 -6.72 14.17
N PRO A 66 6.04 -5.55 13.81
CA PRO A 66 6.36 -4.29 14.48
C PRO A 66 6.21 -4.38 16.01
N LEU A 67 7.15 -3.78 16.74
CA LEU A 67 7.15 -3.82 18.21
C LEU A 67 5.93 -3.12 18.82
N LEU A 68 5.45 -2.06 18.17
CA LEU A 68 4.27 -1.30 18.56
C LEU A 68 2.95 -2.06 18.27
N LEU A 69 3.01 -3.17 17.52
CA LEU A 69 1.86 -4.03 17.30
C LEU A 69 1.62 -4.92 18.52
N SER A 70 0.40 -4.91 19.05
CA SER A 70 0.06 -5.66 20.26
C SER A 70 0.13 -7.17 20.04
N LYS A 71 0.83 -7.86 20.92
CA LYS A 71 0.92 -9.34 20.95
C LYS A 71 -0.23 -10.02 21.70
N LYS A 72 -1.18 -9.26 22.24
CA LYS A 72 -2.27 -9.80 23.08
C LYS A 72 -3.15 -10.84 22.39
N LYS A 73 -3.35 -10.72 21.06
CA LYS A 73 -4.14 -11.67 20.25
C LYS A 73 -3.27 -12.68 19.47
N GLY A 74 -1.96 -12.63 19.62
CA GLY A 74 -1.02 -13.47 18.91
C GLY A 74 -0.01 -12.68 18.10
N THR A 75 0.72 -13.41 17.29
CA THR A 75 1.74 -12.85 16.37
C THR A 75 1.30 -13.00 14.93
N MET A 76 1.85 -12.15 14.06
CA MET A 76 1.68 -12.28 12.63
C MET A 76 2.24 -13.61 12.13
N ARG A 77 1.55 -14.24 11.20
CA ARG A 77 2.03 -15.45 10.49
C ARG A 77 3.01 -15.06 9.39
N ASP A 78 3.83 -16.00 8.93
CA ASP A 78 4.87 -15.76 7.93
C ASP A 78 4.33 -15.09 6.65
N TYR A 79 3.22 -15.60 6.09
CA TYR A 79 2.60 -14.99 4.92
C TYR A 79 2.08 -13.56 5.17
N GLN A 80 1.69 -13.22 6.41
CA GLN A 80 1.29 -11.86 6.78
C GLN A 80 2.50 -10.93 6.87
N LEU A 81 3.65 -11.43 7.30
CA LEU A 81 4.92 -10.71 7.27
C LEU A 81 5.40 -10.50 5.84
N GLU A 82 5.23 -11.47 4.96
CA GLU A 82 5.50 -11.32 3.53
C GLU A 82 4.63 -10.22 2.90
N GLY A 83 3.33 -10.23 3.20
CA GLY A 83 2.41 -9.16 2.77
C GLY A 83 2.78 -7.78 3.33
N LEU A 84 3.23 -7.71 4.58
CA LEU A 84 3.74 -6.47 5.18
C LEU A 84 5.00 -5.98 4.44
N ASN A 85 5.96 -6.87 4.20
CA ASN A 85 7.18 -6.56 3.43
C ASN A 85 6.84 -5.99 2.05
N TRP A 86 5.92 -6.65 1.34
CA TRP A 86 5.45 -6.20 0.03
C TRP A 86 4.85 -4.79 0.09
N MET A 87 3.94 -4.53 1.05
CA MET A 87 3.31 -3.21 1.22
C MET A 87 4.33 -2.12 1.58
N VAL A 88 5.29 -2.42 2.46
CA VAL A 88 6.34 -1.48 2.86
C VAL A 88 7.22 -1.13 1.67
N ASN A 89 7.59 -2.11 0.87
CA ASN A 89 8.39 -1.87 -0.33
C ASN A 89 7.62 -1.05 -1.39
N LEU A 90 6.31 -1.27 -1.56
CA LEU A 90 5.48 -0.39 -2.38
C LEU A 90 5.47 1.05 -1.85
N TYR A 91 5.32 1.20 -0.54
CA TYR A 91 5.34 2.52 0.11
C TYR A 91 6.67 3.24 -0.13
N ILE A 92 7.80 2.56 0.04
CA ILE A 92 9.15 3.12 -0.20
C ILE A 92 9.31 3.54 -1.67
N LYS A 93 8.83 2.72 -2.60
CA LYS A 93 8.84 3.01 -4.04
C LYS A 93 7.82 4.09 -4.43
N GLY A 94 6.92 4.48 -3.55
CA GLY A 94 5.84 5.45 -3.84
C GLY A 94 4.79 4.93 -4.81
N ILE A 95 4.61 3.60 -4.87
CA ILE A 95 3.69 2.90 -5.78
C ILE A 95 2.46 2.42 -5.01
N ASN A 96 1.30 2.49 -5.64
CA ASN A 96 0.08 1.90 -5.09
C ASN A 96 0.06 0.39 -5.37
N GLY A 97 -0.65 -0.38 -4.53
CA GLY A 97 -0.82 -1.81 -4.71
C GLY A 97 -2.23 -2.29 -4.42
N VAL A 98 -2.55 -3.48 -4.87
CA VAL A 98 -3.79 -4.20 -4.56
C VAL A 98 -3.44 -5.51 -3.89
N MET A 99 -3.86 -5.68 -2.63
CA MET A 99 -3.70 -6.93 -1.90
C MET A 99 -4.87 -7.86 -2.23
N ALA A 100 -4.64 -8.82 -3.08
CA ALA A 100 -5.65 -9.75 -3.63
C ALA A 100 -5.70 -11.10 -2.91
N ASP A 101 -5.24 -11.18 -1.67
CA ASP A 101 -5.27 -12.39 -0.85
C ASP A 101 -6.70 -12.91 -0.66
N GLU A 102 -6.84 -14.22 -0.37
CA GLU A 102 -8.12 -14.83 -0.04
C GLU A 102 -8.78 -14.20 1.20
N MET A 103 -10.11 -14.37 1.28
CA MET A 103 -10.86 -13.90 2.45
C MET A 103 -10.43 -14.68 3.70
N GLY A 104 -10.32 -14.00 4.84
CA GLY A 104 -9.92 -14.64 6.10
C GLY A 104 -8.43 -14.64 6.41
N LEU A 105 -7.54 -14.33 5.47
CA LEU A 105 -6.08 -14.30 5.68
C LEU A 105 -5.57 -13.09 6.49
N GLY A 106 -6.46 -12.25 7.01
CA GLY A 106 -6.08 -11.17 7.93
C GLY A 106 -5.64 -9.88 7.25
N LYS A 107 -6.20 -9.53 6.07
CA LYS A 107 -5.91 -8.27 5.37
C LYS A 107 -6.02 -7.03 6.26
N THR A 108 -6.99 -7.02 7.18
CA THR A 108 -7.16 -5.94 8.17
C THR A 108 -5.94 -5.83 9.09
N LEU A 109 -5.45 -6.95 9.62
CA LEU A 109 -4.25 -6.98 10.44
C LEU A 109 -3.03 -6.52 9.65
N GLN A 110 -2.84 -7.00 8.43
CA GLN A 110 -1.72 -6.60 7.58
C GLN A 110 -1.73 -5.09 7.30
N THR A 111 -2.91 -4.51 7.01
CA THR A 111 -3.05 -3.05 6.83
C THR A 111 -2.70 -2.28 8.11
N ILE A 112 -3.20 -2.72 9.27
CA ILE A 112 -2.88 -2.09 10.57
C ILE A 112 -1.38 -2.21 10.86
N SER A 113 -0.78 -3.35 10.54
CA SER A 113 0.66 -3.59 10.72
C SER A 113 1.51 -2.67 9.85
N LEU A 114 1.08 -2.40 8.60
CA LEU A 114 1.74 -1.41 7.75
C LEU A 114 1.76 -0.03 8.41
N LEU A 115 0.61 0.48 8.85
CA LEU A 115 0.54 1.79 9.50
C LEU A 115 1.37 1.83 10.79
N THR A 116 1.36 0.73 11.54
CA THR A 116 2.15 0.60 12.77
C THR A 116 3.66 0.61 12.46
N PHE A 117 4.08 -0.11 11.44
CA PHE A 117 5.47 -0.12 10.97
C PHE A 117 5.92 1.27 10.50
N LEU A 118 5.09 1.98 9.72
CA LEU A 118 5.41 3.33 9.27
C LEU A 118 5.59 4.31 10.44
N ARG A 119 4.80 4.14 11.49
CA ARG A 119 4.95 4.92 12.72
C ARG A 119 6.22 4.58 13.48
N GLU A 120 6.55 3.29 13.58
CA GLU A 120 7.72 2.80 14.29
C GLU A 120 9.02 3.15 13.58
N ALA A 121 9.12 2.79 12.30
CA ALA A 121 10.37 2.91 11.54
C ALA A 121 10.61 4.33 10.98
N TYR A 122 9.56 5.05 10.63
CA TYR A 122 9.66 6.36 9.97
C TYR A 122 9.06 7.52 10.77
N GLY A 123 8.55 7.26 11.98
CA GLY A 123 7.92 8.29 12.82
C GLY A 123 6.62 8.87 12.26
N ILE A 124 6.02 8.20 11.26
CA ILE A 124 4.81 8.68 10.57
C ILE A 124 3.59 8.40 11.45
N ARG A 125 3.12 9.43 12.14
CA ARG A 125 1.95 9.33 13.03
C ARG A 125 0.60 9.33 12.32
N GLY A 126 0.56 9.67 11.05
CA GLY A 126 -0.65 9.88 10.25
C GLY A 126 -0.76 11.36 9.91
N LYS A 127 -1.80 11.82 9.26
CA LYS A 127 -3.21 11.35 9.32
C LYS A 127 -3.45 10.29 8.24
N HIS A 128 -3.91 9.12 8.64
CA HIS A 128 -4.26 8.06 7.72
C HIS A 128 -5.76 8.04 7.48
N LEU A 129 -6.17 7.77 6.24
CA LEU A 129 -7.58 7.61 5.86
C LEU A 129 -7.83 6.15 5.46
N VAL A 130 -8.73 5.50 6.18
CA VAL A 130 -9.14 4.11 5.93
C VAL A 130 -10.59 4.11 5.46
N ILE A 131 -10.83 3.72 4.21
CA ILE A 131 -12.15 3.72 3.59
C ILE A 131 -12.65 2.28 3.53
N VAL A 132 -13.80 2.03 4.14
CA VAL A 132 -14.33 0.67 4.30
C VAL A 132 -15.85 0.64 4.10
N PRO A 133 -16.46 -0.51 3.80
CA PRO A 133 -17.90 -0.67 3.77
C PRO A 133 -18.51 -0.33 5.14
N LYS A 134 -19.72 0.25 5.14
CA LYS A 134 -20.45 0.65 6.35
C LYS A 134 -20.57 -0.48 7.38
N SER A 135 -20.84 -1.70 6.92
CA SER A 135 -20.97 -2.90 7.76
C SER A 135 -19.69 -3.26 8.53
N THR A 136 -18.53 -2.88 8.03
CA THR A 136 -17.24 -3.25 8.60
C THR A 136 -16.61 -2.15 9.45
N LEU A 137 -17.15 -0.92 9.44
CA LEU A 137 -16.63 0.22 10.21
C LEU A 137 -16.32 -0.11 11.67
N GLY A 138 -17.31 -0.72 12.37
CA GLY A 138 -17.15 -1.09 13.77
C GLY A 138 -16.06 -2.12 14.00
N ASN A 139 -15.91 -3.07 13.06
CA ASN A 139 -14.86 -4.08 13.13
C ASN A 139 -13.47 -3.45 12.99
N TRP A 140 -13.26 -2.57 12.01
CA TRP A 140 -11.99 -1.88 11.81
C TRP A 140 -11.55 -1.08 13.03
N LEU A 141 -12.47 -0.36 13.68
CA LEU A 141 -12.17 0.38 14.92
C LEU A 141 -11.74 -0.54 16.06
N ARG A 142 -12.45 -1.69 16.23
CA ARG A 142 -12.08 -2.70 17.23
C ARG A 142 -10.72 -3.31 16.93
N GLU A 143 -10.43 -3.65 15.68
CA GLU A 143 -9.13 -4.21 15.28
C GLU A 143 -7.99 -3.23 15.52
N PHE A 144 -8.16 -1.93 15.20
CA PHE A 144 -7.17 -0.90 15.57
C PHE A 144 -6.94 -0.85 17.07
N HIS A 145 -8.00 -0.83 17.87
CA HIS A 145 -7.88 -0.78 19.34
C HIS A 145 -7.15 -2.01 19.91
N VAL A 146 -7.34 -3.16 19.29
CA VAL A 146 -6.74 -4.42 19.74
C VAL A 146 -5.29 -4.57 19.28
N TRP A 147 -5.04 -4.35 18.00
CA TRP A 147 -3.72 -4.60 17.41
C TRP A 147 -2.76 -3.41 17.54
N SER A 148 -3.27 -2.20 17.47
CA SER A 148 -2.42 -1.01 17.54
C SER A 148 -3.09 0.13 18.32
N PRO A 149 -3.22 -0.03 19.66
CA PRO A 149 -3.88 0.94 20.54
C PRO A 149 -3.16 2.29 20.60
N ILE A 150 -1.96 2.37 20.05
CA ILE A 150 -1.18 3.62 19.93
C ILE A 150 -1.83 4.63 18.99
N PHE A 151 -2.71 4.19 18.06
CA PHE A 151 -3.42 5.07 17.16
C PHE A 151 -4.69 5.61 17.80
N ARG A 152 -4.83 6.91 17.77
CA ARG A 152 -6.09 7.61 18.07
C ARG A 152 -6.98 7.52 16.85
N THR A 153 -7.95 6.62 16.88
CA THR A 153 -8.87 6.38 15.77
C THR A 153 -10.13 7.19 15.90
N VAL A 154 -10.62 7.75 14.79
CA VAL A 154 -11.91 8.43 14.71
C VAL A 154 -12.81 7.76 13.69
N LYS A 155 -14.08 7.53 14.07
CA LYS A 155 -15.14 7.09 13.16
C LYS A 155 -15.76 8.30 12.49
N PHE A 156 -15.58 8.44 11.20
CA PHE A 156 -16.22 9.51 10.43
C PHE A 156 -17.41 8.96 9.65
N HIS A 157 -18.57 8.93 10.30
CA HIS A 157 -19.84 8.47 9.72
C HIS A 157 -21.02 8.98 10.57
N GLY A 158 -22.12 9.38 9.94
CA GLY A 158 -23.31 9.83 10.64
C GLY A 158 -24.24 10.68 9.78
N ASN A 159 -25.31 11.22 10.41
CA ASN A 159 -26.21 12.17 9.78
C ASN A 159 -25.51 13.55 9.59
N LYS A 160 -26.18 14.49 8.95
CA LYS A 160 -25.63 15.79 8.59
C LYS A 160 -25.13 16.58 9.80
N GLU A 161 -25.88 16.54 10.91
CA GLU A 161 -25.57 17.24 12.15
C GLU A 161 -24.32 16.66 12.82
N ALA A 162 -24.28 15.34 12.97
CA ALA A 162 -23.11 14.63 13.50
C ALA A 162 -21.84 14.87 12.64
N ARG A 163 -21.99 14.88 11.32
CA ARG A 163 -20.86 15.17 10.42
C ARG A 163 -20.31 16.57 10.62
N LYS A 164 -21.15 17.59 10.83
CA LYS A 164 -20.67 18.97 11.09
C LYS A 164 -19.76 19.03 12.31
N VAL A 165 -20.08 18.29 13.37
CA VAL A 165 -19.26 18.21 14.58
C VAL A 165 -17.96 17.48 14.28
N LEU A 166 -18.05 16.32 13.63
CA LEU A 166 -16.88 15.51 13.23
C LEU A 166 -15.94 16.28 12.29
N CYS A 167 -16.47 17.04 11.33
CA CYS A 167 -15.65 17.89 10.45
C CYS A 167 -14.82 18.90 11.24
N LYS A 168 -15.39 19.53 12.26
CA LYS A 168 -14.64 20.44 13.13
C LYS A 168 -13.54 19.71 13.90
N GLN A 169 -13.82 18.51 14.41
CA GLN A 169 -12.84 17.67 15.10
C GLN A 169 -11.69 17.23 14.16
N LEU A 170 -12.03 16.80 12.93
CA LEU A 170 -11.03 16.38 11.95
C LEU A 170 -10.11 17.51 11.50
N LEU A 171 -10.62 18.74 11.44
CA LEU A 171 -9.84 19.92 11.08
C LEU A 171 -9.02 20.49 12.25
N ALA A 172 -9.34 20.12 13.49
CA ALA A 172 -8.55 20.49 14.63
C ALA A 172 -7.21 19.75 14.61
N LEU A 173 -6.13 20.49 14.92
CA LEU A 173 -4.78 19.93 14.92
C LEU A 173 -4.65 18.82 15.97
N ASP A 174 -3.99 17.75 15.58
CA ASP A 174 -3.53 16.65 16.45
C ASP A 174 -4.61 15.93 17.29
N THR A 175 -5.84 15.84 16.78
CA THR A 175 -6.94 15.18 17.49
C THR A 175 -7.02 13.68 17.21
N PHE A 176 -6.48 13.19 16.07
CA PHE A 176 -6.52 11.80 15.65
C PHE A 176 -5.31 11.43 14.78
N ASP A 177 -5.06 10.14 14.65
CA ASP A 177 -4.03 9.58 13.80
C ASP A 177 -4.64 8.82 12.59
N VAL A 178 -5.79 8.15 12.80
CA VAL A 178 -6.49 7.37 11.76
C VAL A 178 -7.96 7.74 11.71
N CYS A 179 -8.45 8.12 10.53
CA CYS A 179 -9.86 8.34 10.23
C CYS A 179 -10.41 7.12 9.48
N VAL A 180 -11.38 6.43 10.09
CA VAL A 180 -12.09 5.31 9.45
C VAL A 180 -13.47 5.79 8.97
N THR A 181 -13.72 5.64 7.67
CA THR A 181 -14.92 6.17 7.02
C THR A 181 -15.43 5.26 5.91
N THR A 182 -16.50 5.65 5.22
CA THR A 182 -17.03 4.94 4.07
C THR A 182 -16.80 5.71 2.78
N PHE A 183 -16.87 5.00 1.65
CA PHE A 183 -16.74 5.62 0.33
C PHE A 183 -17.78 6.74 0.11
N GLU A 184 -19.03 6.51 0.55
CA GLU A 184 -20.10 7.50 0.48
C GLU A 184 -19.75 8.79 1.26
N MET A 185 -19.20 8.64 2.47
CA MET A 185 -18.78 9.79 3.27
C MET A 185 -17.59 10.51 2.65
N CYS A 186 -16.64 9.77 2.06
CA CYS A 186 -15.54 10.37 1.33
C CYS A 186 -16.02 11.24 0.17
N SER A 187 -16.96 10.76 -0.61
CA SER A 187 -17.55 11.52 -1.73
C SER A 187 -18.31 12.76 -1.25
N THR A 188 -19.13 12.60 -0.20
CA THR A 188 -19.94 13.70 0.32
C THR A 188 -19.13 14.81 0.98
N GLU A 189 -18.08 14.44 1.72
CA GLU A 189 -17.29 15.37 2.53
C GLU A 189 -15.86 15.55 1.97
N GLN A 190 -15.68 15.38 0.67
CA GLN A 190 -14.39 15.50 -0.02
C GLN A 190 -13.66 16.80 0.32
N LYS A 191 -14.39 17.93 0.33
CA LYS A 191 -13.83 19.26 0.64
C LYS A 191 -13.23 19.33 2.06
N THR A 192 -13.82 18.63 3.01
CA THR A 192 -13.34 18.59 4.40
C THR A 192 -12.13 17.67 4.50
N LEU A 193 -12.24 16.46 3.94
CA LEU A 193 -11.18 15.45 4.01
C LEU A 193 -9.91 15.89 3.28
N SER A 194 -10.03 16.62 2.17
CA SER A 194 -8.86 17.14 1.43
C SER A 194 -8.07 18.22 2.17
N ARG A 195 -8.64 18.83 3.22
CA ARG A 195 -7.98 19.84 4.07
C ARG A 195 -7.20 19.24 5.24
N ILE A 196 -7.38 17.96 5.50
CA ILE A 196 -6.65 17.25 6.55
C ILE A 196 -5.19 17.09 6.09
N LYS A 197 -4.27 17.71 6.82
CA LYS A 197 -2.82 17.69 6.54
C LYS A 197 -2.10 16.70 7.45
#